data_ebee04e7fb8c8971ffeca4c8705ec209
#
_entry.id   ebee04e7fb8c8971ffeca4c8705ec209
#
_cell.length_a   1.000
_cell.length_b   1.000
_cell.length_c   1.000
_cell.angle_alpha   90.00
_cell.angle_beta   90.00
_cell.angle_gamma   90.00
#
_symmetry.space_group_name_H-M   'P 1'
#
loop_
_entity.id
_entity.type
_entity.pdbx_description
1 polymer ?
#
loop_
_entity_poly.entity_id
_entity_poly.type
_entity_poly.pdbx_seq_one_letter_code
_entity_poly.pdbx_strand_id
1 'polypeptide(L)'
;MIDDVYKLLIKLSNKAINHNEVPVAAVLVADGKIVSYAYNKRHKSNCVFDHAEIIAISKYSKKINEWRLNKCTLYVTIEPCDMCKLFIRESRIENVYYLFEKSTDKKMYSKTNFYKIDNDIFENEYKKISDLFWKNRR
;
A
#
# COMPACT_ATOMS: atom_id res chain seq x y z
N MET A 1 -14.64 11.53 -15.99
CA MET A 1 -13.65 11.35 -14.90
C MET A 1 -12.92 10.02 -15.01
N ILE A 2 -13.63 8.94 -15.27
CA ILE A 2 -12.97 7.62 -15.37
C ILE A 2 -11.95 7.56 -16.53
N ASP A 3 -12.22 8.20 -17.65
CA ASP A 3 -11.28 8.27 -18.76
C ASP A 3 -9.99 9.01 -18.37
N ASP A 4 -10.09 10.02 -17.53
CA ASP A 4 -8.92 10.74 -17.02
C ASP A 4 -8.06 9.84 -16.14
N VAL A 5 -8.69 8.99 -15.33
CA VAL A 5 -7.99 8.00 -14.51
C VAL A 5 -7.23 7.02 -15.40
N TYR A 6 -7.87 6.48 -16.43
CA TYR A 6 -7.25 5.52 -17.35
C TYR A 6 -6.08 6.14 -18.10
N LYS A 7 -6.23 7.35 -18.61
CA LYS A 7 -5.16 8.07 -19.30
C LYS A 7 -3.97 8.32 -18.38
N LEU A 8 -4.25 8.69 -17.13
CA LEU A 8 -3.19 8.91 -16.14
C LEU A 8 -2.46 7.62 -15.80
N LEU A 9 -3.17 6.50 -15.63
CA LEU A 9 -2.56 5.20 -15.39
C LEU A 9 -1.60 4.81 -16.50
N ILE A 10 -1.98 5.00 -17.76
CA ILE A 10 -1.13 4.70 -18.91
C ILE A 10 0.11 5.60 -18.92
N LYS A 11 -0.08 6.90 -18.69
CA LYS A 11 1.02 7.87 -18.62
C LYS A 11 2.03 7.49 -17.53
N LEU A 12 1.55 7.14 -16.36
CA LEU A 12 2.40 6.76 -15.22
C LEU A 12 3.12 5.43 -15.48
N SER A 13 2.46 4.47 -16.13
CA SER A 13 3.08 3.20 -16.51
C SER A 13 4.25 3.42 -17.49
N ASN A 14 4.09 4.31 -18.44
CA ASN A 14 5.16 4.68 -19.37
C ASN A 14 6.32 5.37 -18.64
N LYS A 15 6.02 6.21 -17.66
CA LYS A 15 7.07 6.82 -16.82
C LYS A 15 7.84 5.76 -16.03
N ALA A 16 7.15 4.77 -15.48
CA ALA A 16 7.81 3.67 -14.79
C ALA A 16 8.80 2.95 -15.68
N ILE A 17 8.39 2.59 -16.91
CA ILE A 17 9.26 1.93 -17.89
C ILE A 17 10.48 2.79 -18.18
N ASN A 18 10.30 4.09 -18.37
CA ASN A 18 11.41 5.02 -18.67
C ASN A 18 12.42 5.11 -17.52
N HIS A 19 12.03 4.73 -16.31
CA HIS A 19 12.92 4.68 -15.14
C HIS A 19 13.32 3.26 -14.76
N ASN A 20 13.17 2.30 -15.69
CA ASN A 20 13.49 0.88 -15.46
C ASN A 20 12.73 0.24 -14.31
N GLU A 21 11.50 0.69 -14.08
CA GLU A 21 10.61 0.12 -13.09
C GLU A 21 9.55 -0.74 -13.76
N VAL A 22 8.98 -1.67 -13.00
CA VAL A 22 7.82 -2.43 -13.44
C VAL A 22 6.67 -1.44 -13.72
N PRO A 23 5.94 -1.57 -14.86
CA PRO A 23 4.92 -0.60 -15.25
C PRO A 23 3.63 -0.74 -14.43
N VAL A 24 3.73 -0.53 -13.13
CA VAL A 24 2.58 -0.49 -12.23
C VAL A 24 2.33 0.96 -11.85
N ALA A 25 1.07 1.36 -11.96
CA ALA A 25 0.64 2.70 -11.62
C ALA A 25 -0.64 2.63 -10.79
N ALA A 26 -0.83 3.61 -9.92
CA ALA A 26 -1.99 3.71 -9.06
C ALA A 26 -2.52 5.14 -9.02
N VAL A 27 -3.85 5.27 -9.01
CA VAL A 27 -4.55 6.54 -8.91
C VAL A 27 -5.58 6.44 -7.80
N LEU A 28 -5.54 7.36 -6.86
CA LEU A 28 -6.49 7.45 -5.76
C LEU A 28 -7.49 8.55 -6.04
N VAL A 29 -8.77 8.22 -5.89
CA VAL A 29 -9.89 9.14 -6.14
C VAL A 29 -10.70 9.32 -4.86
N ALA A 30 -11.07 10.55 -4.57
CA ALA A 30 -11.94 10.90 -3.45
C ALA A 30 -12.91 11.99 -3.89
N ASP A 31 -14.19 11.83 -3.56
CA ASP A 31 -15.25 12.79 -3.90
C ASP A 31 -15.26 13.17 -5.39
N GLY A 32 -15.08 12.17 -6.27
CA GLY A 32 -15.09 12.36 -7.72
C GLY A 32 -13.86 13.07 -8.28
N LYS A 33 -12.79 13.21 -7.50
CA LYS A 33 -11.56 13.91 -7.92
C LYS A 33 -10.36 13.00 -7.73
N ILE A 34 -9.39 13.12 -8.64
CA ILE A 34 -8.08 12.49 -8.48
C ILE A 34 -7.32 13.25 -7.40
N VAL A 35 -6.99 12.57 -6.30
CA VAL A 35 -6.34 13.19 -5.15
C VAL A 35 -4.88 12.77 -4.97
N SER A 36 -4.49 11.65 -5.56
CA SER A 36 -3.11 11.17 -5.49
C SER A 36 -2.85 10.18 -6.61
N TYR A 37 -1.59 10.05 -7.00
CA TYR A 37 -1.18 9.08 -8.01
C TYR A 37 0.31 8.78 -7.86
N ALA A 38 0.72 7.62 -8.35
CA ALA A 38 2.12 7.21 -8.31
C ALA A 38 2.38 6.07 -9.30
N TYR A 39 3.64 5.84 -9.58
CA TYR A 39 4.11 4.64 -10.26
C TYR A 39 5.16 3.95 -9.41
N ASN A 40 5.41 2.68 -9.69
CA ASN A 40 6.33 1.86 -8.93
C ASN A 40 7.75 2.46 -8.94
N LYS A 41 8.36 2.58 -7.75
CA LYS A 41 9.70 3.15 -7.57
C LYS A 41 10.62 2.24 -6.75
N ARG A 42 10.29 0.96 -6.67
CA ARG A 42 11.03 -0.02 -5.84
C ARG A 42 12.53 -0.02 -6.13
N HIS A 43 12.93 0.00 -7.41
CA HIS A 43 14.34 -0.01 -7.80
C HIS A 43 15.01 1.35 -7.57
N LYS A 44 14.32 2.45 -7.91
CA LYS A 44 14.85 3.80 -7.72
C LYS A 44 15.11 4.11 -6.25
N SER A 45 14.15 3.81 -5.40
CA SER A 45 14.22 4.09 -3.96
C SER A 45 14.98 3.03 -3.18
N ASN A 46 15.26 1.90 -3.82
CA ASN A 46 15.86 0.75 -3.19
C ASN A 46 15.06 0.32 -1.94
N CYS A 47 13.75 0.41 -2.04
CA CYS A 47 12.81 0.16 -0.96
C CYS A 47 11.74 -0.81 -1.43
N VAL A 48 11.63 -1.95 -0.75
CA VAL A 48 10.76 -3.05 -1.16
C VAL A 48 9.28 -2.66 -1.18
N PHE A 49 8.85 -1.72 -0.36
CA PHE A 49 7.44 -1.32 -0.29
C PHE A 49 7.12 -0.05 -1.10
N ASP A 50 8.04 0.48 -1.91
CA ASP A 50 7.75 1.63 -2.78
C ASP A 50 7.01 1.20 -4.04
N HIS A 51 5.93 0.43 -3.85
CA HIS A 51 4.97 0.11 -4.88
C HIS A 51 4.02 1.30 -5.10
N ALA A 52 3.47 1.40 -6.31
CA ALA A 52 2.61 2.52 -6.70
C ALA A 52 1.46 2.76 -5.71
N GLU A 53 0.81 1.68 -5.26
CA GLU A 53 -0.34 1.75 -4.35
C GLU A 53 0.06 2.38 -3.02
N ILE A 54 1.16 1.91 -2.44
CA ILE A 54 1.65 2.40 -1.15
C ILE A 54 2.06 3.87 -1.25
N ILE A 55 2.77 4.23 -2.32
CA ILE A 55 3.20 5.62 -2.52
C ILE A 55 2.00 6.55 -2.65
N ALA A 56 1.02 6.20 -3.49
CA ALA A 56 -0.16 7.04 -3.71
C ALA A 56 -0.97 7.23 -2.41
N ILE A 57 -1.21 6.15 -1.68
CA ILE A 57 -1.95 6.18 -0.42
C ILE A 57 -1.21 6.98 0.64
N SER A 58 0.09 6.72 0.83
CA SER A 58 0.91 7.40 1.83
C SER A 58 0.99 8.91 1.58
N LYS A 59 1.15 9.32 0.33
CA LYS A 59 1.17 10.74 -0.05
C LYS A 59 -0.11 11.45 0.37
N TYR A 60 -1.25 10.86 0.07
CA TYR A 60 -2.53 11.47 0.36
C TYR A 60 -2.81 11.51 1.85
N SER A 61 -2.57 10.41 2.56
CA SER A 61 -2.74 10.33 4.02
C SER A 61 -1.94 11.40 4.75
N LYS A 62 -0.70 11.61 4.34
CA LYS A 62 0.16 12.64 4.93
C LYS A 62 -0.33 14.04 4.59
N LYS A 63 -0.80 14.25 3.36
CA LYS A 63 -1.30 15.55 2.90
C LYS A 63 -2.51 15.99 3.70
N ILE A 64 -3.47 15.09 3.95
CA ILE A 64 -4.70 15.40 4.68
C ILE A 64 -4.60 15.12 6.19
N ASN A 65 -3.45 14.61 6.64
CA ASN A 65 -3.21 14.24 8.04
C ASN A 65 -4.27 13.27 8.58
N GLU A 66 -4.62 12.26 7.76
CA GLU A 66 -5.61 11.24 8.11
C GLU A 66 -5.23 9.92 7.43
N TRP A 67 -5.14 8.84 8.21
CA TRP A 67 -4.77 7.52 7.68
C TRP A 67 -5.98 6.70 7.22
N ARG A 68 -7.18 7.02 7.69
CA ARG A 68 -8.40 6.31 7.33
C ARG A 68 -8.98 6.90 6.05
N LEU A 69 -9.00 6.10 5.00
CA LEU A 69 -9.39 6.55 3.66
C LEU A 69 -10.68 5.87 3.19
N ASN A 70 -11.69 5.84 4.07
CA ASN A 70 -12.97 5.17 3.81
C ASN A 70 -13.70 5.68 2.56
N LYS A 71 -13.51 6.95 2.19
CA LYS A 71 -14.20 7.57 1.06
C LYS A 71 -13.39 7.54 -0.23
N CYS A 72 -12.25 6.86 -0.22
CA CYS A 72 -11.38 6.80 -1.38
C CYS A 72 -11.60 5.52 -2.17
N THR A 73 -11.37 5.61 -3.48
CA THR A 73 -11.33 4.48 -4.39
C THR A 73 -9.96 4.44 -5.04
N LEU A 74 -9.37 3.25 -5.11
CA LEU A 74 -8.07 3.04 -5.71
C LEU A 74 -8.22 2.37 -7.07
N TYR A 75 -7.54 2.92 -8.07
CA TYR A 75 -7.41 2.33 -9.40
C TYR A 75 -5.95 1.96 -9.62
N VAL A 76 -5.70 0.74 -10.07
CA VAL A 76 -4.35 0.24 -10.28
C VAL A 76 -4.28 -0.59 -11.56
N THR A 77 -3.13 -0.61 -12.22
CA THR A 77 -2.97 -1.30 -13.49
C THR A 77 -2.92 -2.81 -13.35
N ILE A 78 -2.31 -3.31 -12.27
CA ILE A 78 -2.20 -4.75 -12.00
C ILE A 78 -2.78 -5.03 -10.62
N GLU A 79 -3.41 -6.18 -10.47
CA GLU A 79 -3.92 -6.62 -9.16
C GLU A 79 -2.85 -6.47 -8.08
N PRO A 80 -3.14 -5.82 -6.95
CA PRO A 80 -2.16 -5.62 -5.90
C PRO A 80 -1.58 -6.93 -5.37
N CYS A 81 -0.30 -6.92 -5.05
CA CYS A 81 0.34 -8.06 -4.39
C CYS A 81 -0.19 -8.20 -2.95
N ASP A 82 0.12 -9.32 -2.30
CA ASP A 82 -0.38 -9.59 -0.95
C ASP A 82 -0.01 -8.52 0.06
N MET A 83 1.21 -7.98 -0.03
CA MET A 83 1.65 -6.87 0.82
C MET A 83 0.78 -5.64 0.63
N CYS A 84 0.53 -5.26 -0.63
CA CYS A 84 -0.30 -4.09 -0.95
C CYS A 84 -1.77 -4.32 -0.57
N LYS A 85 -2.29 -5.53 -0.74
CA LYS A 85 -3.66 -5.85 -0.32
C LYS A 85 -3.87 -5.61 1.17
N LEU A 86 -2.91 -6.04 2.00
CA LEU A 86 -2.98 -5.82 3.45
C LEU A 86 -2.88 -4.32 3.77
N PHE A 87 -1.96 -3.62 3.12
CA PHE A 87 -1.78 -2.19 3.30
C PHE A 87 -3.05 -1.41 2.94
N ILE A 88 -3.69 -1.76 1.83
CA ILE A 88 -4.93 -1.14 1.37
C ILE A 88 -6.05 -1.37 2.39
N ARG A 89 -6.18 -2.60 2.90
CA ARG A 89 -7.18 -2.92 3.92
C ARG A 89 -6.97 -2.13 5.21
N GLU A 90 -5.72 -2.02 5.67
CA GLU A 90 -5.40 -1.25 6.87
C GLU A 90 -5.69 0.24 6.68
N SER A 91 -5.61 0.74 5.45
CA SER A 91 -5.95 2.13 5.12
C SER A 91 -7.46 2.36 5.02
N ARG A 92 -8.29 1.35 5.20
CA ARG A 92 -9.76 1.42 5.16
C ARG A 92 -10.33 1.77 3.78
N ILE A 93 -9.58 1.59 2.71
CA ILE A 93 -10.10 1.74 1.34
C ILE A 93 -11.01 0.55 1.04
N GLU A 94 -12.25 0.84 0.64
CA GLU A 94 -13.26 -0.19 0.42
C GLU A 94 -13.23 -0.76 -0.99
N ASN A 95 -12.93 0.07 -1.99
CA ASN A 95 -13.02 -0.32 -3.39
C ASN A 95 -11.70 -0.15 -4.11
N VAL A 96 -11.27 -1.21 -4.78
CA VAL A 96 -10.07 -1.24 -5.61
C VAL A 96 -10.42 -1.83 -6.96
N TYR A 97 -10.10 -1.11 -8.02
CA TYR A 97 -10.30 -1.58 -9.39
C TYR A 97 -8.94 -1.79 -10.05
N TYR A 98 -8.72 -2.97 -10.62
CA TYR A 98 -7.47 -3.28 -11.30
C TYR A 98 -7.73 -3.76 -12.73
N LEU A 99 -6.75 -3.55 -13.62
CA LEU A 99 -6.91 -3.87 -15.03
C LEU A 99 -6.48 -5.31 -15.34
N PHE A 100 -5.32 -5.73 -14.88
CA PHE A 100 -4.80 -7.08 -15.12
C PHE A 100 -4.75 -7.88 -13.83
N GLU A 101 -5.12 -9.16 -13.92
CA GLU A 101 -4.95 -10.08 -12.80
C GLU A 101 -3.47 -10.37 -12.59
N LYS A 102 -3.10 -10.53 -11.33
CA LYS A 102 -1.76 -10.96 -10.95
C LYS A 102 -1.54 -12.40 -11.39
N SER A 103 -0.35 -12.70 -11.90
CA SER A 103 0.01 -14.07 -12.23
C SER A 103 -0.07 -14.96 -10.99
N THR A 104 -0.80 -16.08 -11.09
CA THR A 104 -0.95 -17.04 -10.00
C THR A 104 0.31 -17.87 -9.77
N ASP A 105 1.28 -17.80 -10.68
CA ASP A 105 2.52 -18.59 -10.61
C ASP A 105 3.57 -18.01 -9.66
N LYS A 106 3.36 -16.79 -9.18
CA LYS A 106 4.28 -16.19 -8.20
C LYS A 106 3.97 -16.73 -6.81
N LYS A 107 4.76 -17.70 -6.38
CA LYS A 107 4.74 -18.16 -5.00
C LYS A 107 5.27 -17.01 -4.12
N MET A 108 4.58 -16.79 -3.00
CA MET A 108 5.10 -15.90 -1.97
C MET A 108 6.47 -16.41 -1.52
N TYR A 109 7.44 -15.50 -1.32
CA TYR A 109 8.73 -15.88 -0.79
C TYR A 109 8.55 -16.47 0.60
N SER A 110 8.88 -17.75 0.75
CA SER A 110 8.56 -18.53 1.95
C SER A 110 9.78 -19.01 2.73
N LYS A 111 10.99 -18.51 2.40
CA LYS A 111 12.22 -18.93 3.07
C LYS A 111 12.48 -18.20 4.40
N THR A 112 11.71 -17.18 4.70
CA THR A 112 11.82 -16.45 5.97
C THR A 112 11.16 -17.26 7.08
N ASN A 113 11.89 -17.48 8.15
CA ASN A 113 11.38 -18.16 9.33
C ASN A 113 11.04 -17.14 10.42
N PHE A 114 9.99 -17.42 11.17
CA PHE A 114 9.53 -16.55 12.24
C PHE A 114 9.57 -17.32 13.55
N TYR A 115 10.19 -16.76 14.56
CA TYR A 115 10.34 -17.39 15.85
C TYR A 115 9.84 -16.48 16.96
N LYS A 116 9.02 -17.01 17.86
CA LYS A 116 8.63 -16.29 19.06
C LYS A 116 9.82 -16.25 20.03
N ILE A 117 10.12 -15.08 20.59
CA ILE A 117 11.15 -14.96 21.63
C ILE A 117 10.64 -15.67 22.89
N ASP A 118 11.46 -16.57 23.41
CA ASP A 118 11.14 -17.31 24.64
C ASP A 118 11.98 -16.73 25.80
N ASN A 119 11.46 -15.66 26.40
CA ASN A 119 12.11 -14.97 27.51
C ASN A 119 11.01 -14.31 28.38
N ASP A 120 10.67 -14.97 29.48
CA ASP A 120 9.58 -14.53 30.35
C ASP A 120 9.84 -13.17 30.99
N ILE A 121 11.08 -12.89 31.36
CA ILE A 121 11.46 -11.61 32.00
C ILE A 121 11.21 -10.46 31.03
N PHE A 122 11.70 -10.60 29.80
CA PHE A 122 11.54 -9.60 28.74
C PHE A 122 10.05 -9.42 28.38
N GLU A 123 9.33 -10.53 28.24
CA GLU A 123 7.91 -10.51 27.92
C GLU A 123 7.12 -9.79 29.01
N ASN A 124 7.41 -10.05 30.29
CA ASN A 124 6.73 -9.41 31.42
C ASN A 124 7.02 -7.90 31.49
N GLU A 125 8.26 -7.49 31.21
CA GLU A 125 8.58 -6.07 31.15
C GLU A 125 7.80 -5.34 30.06
N TYR A 126 7.75 -5.94 28.88
CA TYR A 126 7.00 -5.36 27.76
C TYR A 126 5.49 -5.33 28.05
N LYS A 127 4.96 -6.39 28.67
CA LYS A 127 3.56 -6.47 29.03
C LYS A 127 3.14 -5.31 29.94
N LYS A 128 3.98 -4.93 30.89
CA LYS A 128 3.72 -3.78 31.78
C LYS A 128 3.58 -2.49 30.97
N ILE A 129 4.44 -2.28 29.98
CA ILE A 129 4.39 -1.11 29.09
C ILE A 129 3.09 -1.12 28.28
N SER A 130 2.78 -2.25 27.69
CA SER A 130 1.58 -2.42 26.85
C SER A 130 0.29 -2.22 27.66
N ASP A 131 0.20 -2.83 28.84
CA ASP A 131 -0.97 -2.73 29.72
C ASP A 131 -1.21 -1.29 30.15
N LEU A 132 -0.15 -0.55 30.47
CA LEU A 132 -0.24 0.86 30.82
C LEU A 132 -0.83 1.71 29.68
N PHE A 133 -0.38 1.44 28.47
CA PHE A 133 -0.90 2.13 27.28
C PHE A 133 -2.40 1.89 27.10
N TRP A 134 -2.80 0.62 27.12
CA TRP A 134 -4.21 0.26 26.87
C TRP A 134 -5.14 0.62 28.01
N LYS A 135 -4.65 0.63 29.24
CA LYS A 135 -5.43 1.04 30.42
C LYS A 135 -5.99 2.46 30.25
N ASN A 136 -5.22 3.35 29.64
CA ASN A 136 -5.61 4.74 29.47
C ASN A 136 -6.44 5.00 28.19
N ARG A 137 -6.67 3.98 27.37
CA ARG A 137 -7.34 4.13 26.06
C ARG A 137 -8.61 3.31 25.88
N ARG A 138 -8.98 2.56 26.88
CA ARG A 138 -10.21 1.76 26.88
C ARG A 138 -11.37 2.45 27.56
#